data_91994b26f8091799c7f32e2d7d018986
#
_entry.id   91994b26f8091799c7f32e2d7d018986
#
_cell.length_a   1.000
_cell.length_b   1.000
_cell.length_c   1.000
_cell.angle_alpha   90.00
_cell.angle_beta   90.00
_cell.angle_gamma   90.00
#
_symmetry.space_group_name_H-M   'P 1'
#
loop_
_entity.id
_entity.type
_entity.pdbx_description
1 polymer ?
#
loop_
_entity_poly.entity_id
_entity_poly.type
_entity_poly.pdbx_seq_one_letter_code
_entity_poly.pdbx_strand_id
1 'polypeptide(L)'
;MCGIAGEIATGRPADLAAVEAMTNSLMSRGPDGSGVWARGGVALGHRRLAIIDLSSHGHQPMHDPELGLTVAFNGCIYNYPELRRQLLAKGYRFFSHSDTEVILKGYHEWGERVVDHLYGMFAFAVTEVETGRVVLARDRLGVKPLYWCDVYEGRGVSTLRFASSLPALVASGGVDTDIDPVALHHYLSFHSVVPAPHTILRGVRKLAPGTIMRIEPDGTRTEETYWEPVFERSAERANWSEPEWEEAILASLRTAVERRLVSDVPVGCLLSGGLDSSLIVGLLAEAGQHGLATFSIGFEAAGGEEGDEFKYSDVIARHYDTDHHQIRIDTARMLPSLSGAIGAMSEPMMSHDCVAFYLLSEEVSKHVKVVQSGQGADEVFAGYHWYPPMAHAPDDDPHGALARYRQAFFDREHDARNRLLQPRWQLNDDVAEEFVLRHFSHPGAATGTDRALRLDTTVMLVDDPVKRVDNMTMAWGLEGRVPFLDHELVELAATCPPELKTAQDGKGVLKEAARRVIPHEVIDRPKGYFPVPALKHLAGPYLELVADALHSDAARDRGLFAPEAVDALLAEPNGNLTPLRGNPLWQLGLLELWLAHNVDGVKKS
;
A
#
# COMPACT_ATOMS: atom_id res chain seq x y z
N MET A 1 -8.72 10.72 2.89
CA MET A 1 -8.91 9.24 3.05
C MET A 1 -9.58 8.92 4.36
N CYS A 2 -10.14 7.74 4.49
CA CYS A 2 -11.02 7.38 5.59
C CYS A 2 -10.60 6.05 6.21
N GLY A 3 -11.34 5.59 7.19
CA GLY A 3 -11.32 4.24 7.68
C GLY A 3 -12.70 3.63 7.56
N ILE A 4 -12.81 2.43 7.01
CA ILE A 4 -14.05 1.67 6.96
C ILE A 4 -13.95 0.40 7.80
N ALA A 5 -15.06 -0.01 8.37
CA ALA A 5 -15.22 -1.26 9.09
C ALA A 5 -16.64 -1.78 8.90
N GLY A 6 -16.86 -3.07 9.13
CA GLY A 6 -18.20 -3.61 9.12
C GLY A 6 -18.28 -5.06 9.57
N GLU A 7 -19.51 -5.47 9.86
CA GLU A 7 -19.87 -6.85 10.19
C GLU A 7 -21.04 -7.31 9.34
N ILE A 8 -20.95 -8.54 8.85
CA ILE A 8 -22.00 -9.23 8.11
C ILE A 8 -22.28 -10.55 8.84
N ALA A 9 -23.39 -10.59 9.57
CA ALA A 9 -23.80 -11.73 10.40
C ALA A 9 -24.96 -12.48 9.73
N THR A 10 -24.85 -13.80 9.63
CA THR A 10 -25.92 -14.66 9.11
C THR A 10 -26.89 -15.05 10.23
N GLY A 11 -28.18 -14.82 10.00
CA GLY A 11 -29.24 -15.30 10.90
C GLY A 11 -29.37 -14.59 12.25
N ARG A 12 -28.63 -13.51 12.49
CA ARG A 12 -28.70 -12.67 13.70
C ARG A 12 -28.45 -11.18 13.36
N PRO A 13 -28.81 -10.26 14.26
CA PRO A 13 -28.35 -8.86 14.12
C PRO A 13 -26.84 -8.76 14.21
N ALA A 14 -26.26 -7.78 13.49
CA ALA A 14 -24.84 -7.47 13.58
C ALA A 14 -24.45 -6.95 14.98
N ASP A 15 -23.22 -7.24 15.40
CA ASP A 15 -22.66 -6.76 16.65
C ASP A 15 -22.14 -5.31 16.49
N LEU A 16 -22.94 -4.37 16.94
CA LEU A 16 -22.59 -2.95 16.89
C LEU A 16 -21.36 -2.61 17.74
N ALA A 17 -21.17 -3.27 18.86
CA ALA A 17 -20.02 -3.01 19.74
C ALA A 17 -18.71 -3.40 19.04
N ALA A 18 -18.70 -4.52 18.31
CA ALA A 18 -17.55 -4.92 17.51
C ALA A 18 -17.26 -3.91 16.37
N VAL A 19 -18.29 -3.43 15.67
CA VAL A 19 -18.13 -2.43 14.61
C VAL A 19 -17.66 -1.09 15.17
N GLU A 20 -18.17 -0.66 16.33
CA GLU A 20 -17.71 0.55 17.02
C GLU A 20 -16.25 0.42 17.48
N ALA A 21 -15.84 -0.73 18.01
CA ALA A 21 -14.46 -0.98 18.40
C ALA A 21 -13.50 -0.88 17.20
N MET A 22 -13.84 -1.53 16.08
CA MET A 22 -13.09 -1.40 14.82
C MET A 22 -13.03 0.05 14.33
N THR A 23 -14.18 0.73 14.32
CA THR A 23 -14.29 2.12 13.88
C THR A 23 -13.44 3.06 14.74
N ASN A 24 -13.44 2.86 16.06
CA ASN A 24 -12.64 3.65 16.99
C ASN A 24 -11.14 3.43 16.82
N SER A 25 -10.71 2.20 16.53
CA SER A 25 -9.31 1.88 16.22
C SER A 25 -8.80 2.61 14.96
N LEU A 26 -9.70 3.02 14.06
CA LEU A 26 -9.39 3.75 12.82
C LEU A 26 -9.41 5.28 12.97
N MET A 27 -9.43 5.82 14.21
CA MET A 27 -9.59 7.26 14.48
C MET A 27 -8.54 8.13 13.78
N SER A 28 -7.28 7.71 13.79
CA SER A 28 -6.17 8.46 13.16
C SER A 28 -6.36 8.62 11.66
N ARG A 29 -6.95 7.62 10.98
CA ARG A 29 -7.21 7.66 9.54
C ARG A 29 -8.26 8.71 9.16
N GLY A 30 -9.24 8.96 10.05
CA GLY A 30 -10.31 9.90 9.78
C GLY A 30 -10.73 10.68 11.01
N PRO A 31 -9.97 11.73 11.38
CA PRO A 31 -10.20 12.51 12.59
C PRO A 31 -11.41 13.47 12.49
N ASP A 32 -11.89 13.78 11.27
CA ASP A 32 -12.89 14.83 11.05
C ASP A 32 -14.33 14.38 11.32
N GLY A 33 -14.58 13.07 11.46
CA GLY A 33 -15.92 12.57 11.78
C GLY A 33 -16.00 11.06 11.89
N SER A 34 -17.11 10.58 12.44
CA SER A 34 -17.41 9.14 12.52
C SER A 34 -18.88 8.88 12.31
N GLY A 35 -19.23 7.69 11.84
CA GLY A 35 -20.59 7.21 11.71
C GLY A 35 -20.69 5.70 11.77
N VAL A 36 -21.84 5.23 12.23
CA VAL A 36 -22.21 3.80 12.21
C VAL A 36 -23.63 3.70 11.66
N TRP A 37 -23.87 2.75 10.79
CA TRP A 37 -25.17 2.38 10.27
C TRP A 37 -25.36 0.87 10.42
N ALA A 38 -26.59 0.46 10.76
CA ALA A 38 -26.90 -0.97 10.87
C ALA A 38 -28.34 -1.28 10.48
N ARG A 39 -28.52 -2.43 9.82
CA ARG A 39 -29.85 -3.01 9.56
C ARG A 39 -29.73 -4.53 9.43
N GLY A 40 -30.52 -5.25 10.24
CA GLY A 40 -30.50 -6.71 10.25
C GLY A 40 -29.11 -7.26 10.59
N GLY A 41 -28.60 -8.14 9.75
CA GLY A 41 -27.29 -8.75 9.92
C GLY A 41 -26.10 -7.89 9.46
N VAL A 42 -26.34 -6.68 8.92
CA VAL A 42 -25.25 -5.84 8.38
C VAL A 42 -25.08 -4.59 9.23
N ALA A 43 -23.83 -4.30 9.61
CA ALA A 43 -23.45 -3.03 10.21
C ALA A 43 -22.17 -2.50 9.53
N LEU A 44 -22.16 -1.21 9.25
CA LEU A 44 -21.05 -0.48 8.63
C LEU A 44 -20.59 0.65 9.54
N GLY A 45 -19.29 0.81 9.68
CA GLY A 45 -18.63 1.87 10.42
C GLY A 45 -17.70 2.68 9.54
N HIS A 46 -17.53 3.97 9.86
CA HIS A 46 -16.71 4.88 9.08
C HIS A 46 -16.01 5.92 9.95
N ARG A 47 -14.75 6.20 9.62
CA ARG A 47 -13.98 7.36 10.09
C ARG A 47 -13.65 8.25 8.90
N ARG A 48 -13.98 9.53 8.99
CA ARG A 48 -13.90 10.49 7.88
C ARG A 48 -12.67 11.38 7.99
N LEU A 49 -11.91 11.46 6.90
CA LEU A 49 -11.02 12.57 6.59
C LEU A 49 -11.69 13.39 5.48
N ALA A 50 -12.15 14.61 5.80
CA ALA A 50 -12.92 15.45 4.88
C ALA A 50 -11.98 16.14 3.88
N ILE A 51 -12.05 15.70 2.62
CA ILE A 51 -11.26 16.19 1.49
C ILE A 51 -12.18 16.63 0.35
N ILE A 52 -13.22 15.85 0.03
CA ILE A 52 -14.26 16.17 -0.95
C ILE A 52 -15.58 16.31 -0.21
N ASP A 53 -16.35 17.35 -0.55
CA ASP A 53 -17.59 17.77 0.12
C ASP A 53 -17.38 17.97 1.64
N LEU A 54 -16.84 19.10 2.03
CA LEU A 54 -16.53 19.39 3.44
C LEU A 54 -17.79 19.54 4.33
N SER A 55 -18.99 19.50 3.75
CA SER A 55 -20.26 19.60 4.46
C SER A 55 -20.64 18.28 5.17
N SER A 56 -21.73 18.34 5.95
CA SER A 56 -22.35 17.16 6.56
C SER A 56 -22.97 16.18 5.55
N HIS A 57 -23.25 16.61 4.32
CA HIS A 57 -23.80 15.73 3.28
C HIS A 57 -22.79 14.67 2.81
N GLY A 58 -21.48 14.91 2.98
CA GLY A 58 -20.44 13.93 2.72
C GLY A 58 -20.21 12.93 3.88
N HIS A 59 -21.06 12.89 4.91
CA HIS A 59 -20.92 11.92 6.01
C HIS A 59 -21.16 10.48 5.53
N GLN A 60 -20.49 9.53 6.20
CA GLN A 60 -20.60 8.11 5.91
C GLN A 60 -20.77 7.31 7.22
N PRO A 61 -21.34 6.09 7.19
CA PRO A 61 -21.89 5.41 6.00
C PRO A 61 -22.97 6.24 5.34
N MET A 62 -22.90 6.37 4.00
CA MET A 62 -23.85 7.16 3.23
C MET A 62 -25.04 6.27 2.82
N HIS A 63 -26.24 6.67 3.22
CA HIS A 63 -27.48 5.93 2.95
C HIS A 63 -28.38 6.69 1.98
N ASP A 64 -28.81 5.98 0.94
CA ASP A 64 -29.83 6.46 0.01
C ASP A 64 -31.11 5.64 0.17
N PRO A 65 -32.14 6.19 0.85
CA PRO A 65 -33.37 5.46 1.09
C PRO A 65 -34.22 5.24 -0.16
N GLU A 66 -34.07 6.09 -1.20
CA GLU A 66 -34.80 5.93 -2.46
C GLU A 66 -34.27 4.74 -3.27
N LEU A 67 -32.95 4.50 -3.20
CA LEU A 67 -32.31 3.39 -3.89
C LEU A 67 -32.19 2.12 -3.01
N GLY A 68 -32.46 2.23 -1.72
CA GLY A 68 -32.26 1.11 -0.79
C GLY A 68 -30.80 0.67 -0.65
N LEU A 69 -29.86 1.59 -0.78
CA LEU A 69 -28.42 1.33 -0.75
C LEU A 69 -27.72 2.07 0.38
N THR A 70 -26.68 1.46 0.93
CA THR A 70 -25.78 2.13 1.88
C THR A 70 -24.33 1.82 1.51
N VAL A 71 -23.42 2.81 1.59
CA VAL A 71 -21.99 2.64 1.30
C VAL A 71 -21.12 3.16 2.44
N ALA A 72 -20.05 2.41 2.75
CA ALA A 72 -18.89 2.89 3.47
C ALA A 72 -17.68 2.83 2.52
N PHE A 73 -16.97 3.95 2.36
CA PHE A 73 -15.95 4.14 1.35
C PHE A 73 -14.69 4.78 1.95
N ASN A 74 -13.54 4.20 1.63
CA ASN A 74 -12.21 4.72 1.91
C ASN A 74 -11.48 4.93 0.59
N GLY A 75 -11.28 6.17 0.17
CA GLY A 75 -10.60 6.45 -1.09
C GLY A 75 -10.88 7.83 -1.67
N CYS A 76 -10.62 7.95 -2.97
CA CYS A 76 -10.95 9.10 -3.80
C CYS A 76 -11.23 8.62 -5.23
N ILE A 77 -12.39 8.99 -5.78
CA ILE A 77 -12.76 8.72 -7.18
C ILE A 77 -12.45 9.96 -8.01
N TYR A 78 -11.35 9.94 -8.73
CA TYR A 78 -10.83 11.11 -9.43
C TYR A 78 -11.75 11.61 -10.57
N ASN A 79 -12.43 10.69 -11.25
CA ASN A 79 -13.37 11.03 -12.33
C ASN A 79 -14.82 11.18 -11.84
N TYR A 80 -15.05 11.40 -10.53
CA TYR A 80 -16.40 11.55 -10.01
C TYR A 80 -17.20 12.71 -10.66
N PRO A 81 -16.60 13.85 -11.07
CA PRO A 81 -17.36 14.92 -11.73
C PRO A 81 -17.95 14.48 -13.08
N GLU A 82 -17.21 13.65 -13.85
CA GLU A 82 -17.65 13.07 -15.11
C GLU A 82 -18.78 12.07 -14.91
N LEU A 83 -18.58 11.13 -13.97
CA LEU A 83 -19.58 10.13 -13.64
C LEU A 83 -20.86 10.76 -13.10
N ARG A 84 -20.74 11.80 -12.28
CA ARG A 84 -21.87 12.57 -11.79
C ARG A 84 -22.68 13.18 -12.94
N ARG A 85 -22.02 13.79 -13.95
CA ARG A 85 -22.69 14.33 -15.13
C ARG A 85 -23.42 13.25 -15.94
N GLN A 86 -22.81 12.08 -16.12
CA GLN A 86 -23.42 10.94 -16.79
C GLN A 86 -24.68 10.44 -16.06
N LEU A 87 -24.60 10.30 -14.74
CA LEU A 87 -25.71 9.83 -13.91
C LEU A 87 -26.85 10.87 -13.84
N LEU A 88 -26.54 12.16 -13.76
CA LEU A 88 -27.54 13.24 -13.87
C LEU A 88 -28.28 13.17 -15.22
N ALA A 89 -27.58 12.93 -16.32
CA ALA A 89 -28.19 12.79 -17.65
C ALA A 89 -29.12 11.56 -17.76
N LYS A 90 -28.90 10.53 -16.91
CA LYS A 90 -29.77 9.36 -16.77
C LYS A 90 -30.95 9.56 -15.80
N GLY A 91 -31.06 10.75 -15.20
CA GLY A 91 -32.18 11.12 -14.33
C GLY A 91 -31.93 10.95 -12.82
N TYR A 92 -30.74 10.53 -12.41
CA TYR A 92 -30.40 10.45 -11.00
C TYR A 92 -30.37 11.85 -10.36
N ARG A 93 -30.79 11.93 -9.10
CA ARG A 93 -30.69 13.13 -8.28
C ARG A 93 -29.63 12.94 -7.21
N PHE A 94 -28.84 13.96 -6.97
CA PHE A 94 -27.78 13.97 -5.97
C PHE A 94 -28.12 14.88 -4.80
N PHE A 95 -27.82 14.45 -3.59
CA PHE A 95 -28.04 15.21 -2.37
C PHE A 95 -26.74 15.72 -1.73
N SER A 96 -25.58 15.30 -2.28
CA SER A 96 -24.25 15.73 -1.84
C SER A 96 -23.39 16.16 -3.03
N HIS A 97 -22.19 16.67 -2.75
CA HIS A 97 -21.14 16.91 -3.74
C HIS A 97 -20.00 15.87 -3.64
N SER A 98 -20.20 14.83 -2.82
CA SER A 98 -19.21 13.81 -2.54
C SER A 98 -19.04 12.83 -3.72
N ASP A 99 -17.82 12.36 -3.92
CA ASP A 99 -17.50 11.21 -4.77
C ASP A 99 -18.11 9.90 -4.24
N THR A 100 -18.38 9.82 -2.94
CA THR A 100 -19.06 8.68 -2.31
C THR A 100 -20.46 8.44 -2.90
N GLU A 101 -21.23 9.50 -3.17
CA GLU A 101 -22.58 9.37 -3.75
C GLU A 101 -22.54 8.84 -5.18
N VAL A 102 -21.46 9.12 -5.92
CA VAL A 102 -21.26 8.56 -7.27
C VAL A 102 -21.15 7.04 -7.23
N ILE A 103 -20.55 6.47 -6.17
CA ILE A 103 -20.50 5.01 -5.99
C ILE A 103 -21.92 4.44 -5.78
N LEU A 104 -22.74 5.06 -4.93
CA LEU A 104 -24.14 4.62 -4.70
C LEU A 104 -24.97 4.64 -5.98
N LYS A 105 -25.00 5.79 -6.67
CA LYS A 105 -25.77 5.96 -7.91
C LYS A 105 -25.23 5.07 -9.03
N GLY A 106 -23.90 4.95 -9.12
CA GLY A 106 -23.23 4.08 -10.08
C GLY A 106 -23.49 2.60 -9.82
N TYR A 107 -23.49 2.17 -8.55
CA TYR A 107 -23.87 0.80 -8.18
C TYR A 107 -25.32 0.49 -8.57
N HIS A 108 -26.24 1.41 -8.36
CA HIS A 108 -27.63 1.24 -8.80
C HIS A 108 -27.75 1.12 -10.33
N GLU A 109 -26.96 1.90 -11.08
CA GLU A 109 -27.01 1.92 -12.54
C GLU A 109 -26.30 0.71 -13.20
N TRP A 110 -25.11 0.33 -12.68
CA TRP A 110 -24.21 -0.64 -13.31
C TRP A 110 -23.99 -1.91 -12.47
N GLY A 111 -24.62 -2.01 -11.30
CA GLY A 111 -24.36 -3.08 -10.35
C GLY A 111 -22.90 -3.07 -9.88
N GLU A 112 -22.38 -4.24 -9.65
CA GLU A 112 -20.98 -4.45 -9.23
C GLU A 112 -19.96 -3.96 -10.25
N ARG A 113 -20.36 -3.88 -11.54
CA ARG A 113 -19.51 -3.36 -12.62
C ARG A 113 -19.28 -1.85 -12.53
N VAL A 114 -19.82 -1.18 -11.51
CA VAL A 114 -19.45 0.21 -11.19
C VAL A 114 -17.93 0.38 -11.11
N VAL A 115 -17.18 -0.62 -10.63
CA VAL A 115 -15.71 -0.60 -10.53
C VAL A 115 -15.01 -0.38 -11.86
N ASP A 116 -15.60 -0.77 -12.99
CA ASP A 116 -15.04 -0.57 -14.33
C ASP A 116 -15.05 0.91 -14.72
N HIS A 117 -15.98 1.67 -14.18
CA HIS A 117 -16.17 3.10 -14.45
C HIS A 117 -15.35 3.99 -13.52
N LEU A 118 -14.87 3.46 -12.38
CA LEU A 118 -14.16 4.26 -11.37
C LEU A 118 -12.68 4.41 -11.73
N TYR A 119 -12.22 5.66 -11.81
CA TYR A 119 -10.81 6.03 -11.86
C TYR A 119 -10.45 6.59 -10.48
N GLY A 120 -9.66 5.84 -9.73
CA GLY A 120 -9.40 6.22 -8.35
C GLY A 120 -8.64 5.17 -7.55
N MET A 121 -8.45 5.49 -6.31
CA MET A 121 -7.96 4.58 -5.27
C MET A 121 -9.10 4.37 -4.28
N PHE A 122 -9.48 3.12 -4.02
CA PHE A 122 -10.66 2.83 -3.22
C PHE A 122 -10.69 1.46 -2.56
N ALA A 123 -11.30 1.44 -1.40
CA ALA A 123 -11.92 0.25 -0.83
C ALA A 123 -13.32 0.66 -0.35
N PHE A 124 -14.35 -0.09 -0.71
CA PHE A 124 -15.71 0.21 -0.27
C PHE A 124 -16.52 -1.05 0.04
N ALA A 125 -17.54 -0.84 0.86
CA ALA A 125 -18.61 -1.80 1.11
C ALA A 125 -19.94 -1.16 0.72
N VAL A 126 -20.68 -1.76 -0.22
CA VAL A 126 -22.06 -1.40 -0.55
C VAL A 126 -22.99 -2.48 -0.04
N THR A 127 -24.05 -2.12 0.67
CA THR A 127 -25.13 -3.05 1.06
C THR A 127 -26.44 -2.68 0.40
N GLU A 128 -27.10 -3.70 -0.14
CA GLU A 128 -28.49 -3.66 -0.60
C GLU A 128 -29.39 -3.91 0.62
N VAL A 129 -30.11 -2.87 1.02
CA VAL A 129 -30.85 -2.86 2.29
C VAL A 129 -32.01 -3.87 2.32
N GLU A 130 -32.62 -4.13 1.15
CA GLU A 130 -33.76 -5.06 1.03
C GLU A 130 -33.32 -6.52 1.01
N THR A 131 -32.26 -6.83 0.28
CA THR A 131 -31.76 -8.19 0.12
C THR A 131 -30.81 -8.59 1.25
N GLY A 132 -30.09 -7.64 1.83
CA GLY A 132 -29.02 -7.88 2.80
C GLY A 132 -27.70 -8.33 2.15
N ARG A 133 -27.62 -8.31 0.79
CA ARG A 133 -26.37 -8.55 0.06
C ARG A 133 -25.37 -7.45 0.36
N VAL A 134 -24.10 -7.81 0.50
CA VAL A 134 -22.99 -6.86 0.62
C VAL A 134 -21.95 -7.13 -0.47
N VAL A 135 -21.45 -6.05 -1.04
CA VAL A 135 -20.34 -6.09 -2.01
C VAL A 135 -19.17 -5.31 -1.44
N LEU A 136 -18.05 -5.99 -1.29
CA LEU A 136 -16.75 -5.38 -0.99
C LEU A 136 -15.97 -5.23 -2.29
N ALA A 137 -15.32 -4.10 -2.50
CA ALA A 137 -14.45 -3.90 -3.66
C ALA A 137 -13.15 -3.21 -3.24
N ARG A 138 -12.05 -3.59 -3.90
CA ARG A 138 -10.73 -2.99 -3.73
C ARG A 138 -10.20 -2.51 -5.07
N ASP A 139 -9.55 -1.35 -5.10
CA ASP A 139 -9.03 -0.74 -6.34
C ASP A 139 -7.99 -1.62 -7.06
N ARG A 140 -7.78 -1.31 -8.34
CA ARG A 140 -6.97 -2.08 -9.29
C ARG A 140 -5.57 -2.41 -8.80
N LEU A 141 -4.91 -1.45 -8.14
CA LEU A 141 -3.53 -1.57 -7.66
C LEU A 141 -3.44 -1.72 -6.13
N GLY A 142 -4.59 -1.93 -5.45
CA GLY A 142 -4.65 -2.17 -4.02
C GLY A 142 -4.14 -0.99 -3.18
N VAL A 143 -4.23 0.24 -3.70
CA VAL A 143 -3.77 1.45 -3.01
C VAL A 143 -4.50 1.61 -1.67
N LYS A 144 -5.78 1.26 -1.62
CA LYS A 144 -6.52 1.24 -0.36
C LYS A 144 -6.58 -0.16 0.22
N PRO A 145 -6.21 -0.31 1.51
CA PRO A 145 -6.23 -1.61 2.17
C PRO A 145 -7.65 -2.05 2.48
N LEU A 146 -7.88 -3.37 2.41
CA LEU A 146 -9.11 -4.02 2.86
C LEU A 146 -8.79 -5.41 3.40
N TYR A 147 -8.97 -5.57 4.70
CA TYR A 147 -8.78 -6.82 5.44
C TYR A 147 -10.12 -7.39 5.84
N TRP A 148 -10.21 -8.71 5.98
CA TRP A 148 -11.40 -9.39 6.45
C TRP A 148 -11.07 -10.65 7.26
N CYS A 149 -12.00 -11.08 8.10
CA CYS A 149 -11.87 -12.30 8.90
C CYS A 149 -13.23 -12.96 9.11
N ASP A 150 -13.20 -14.27 9.39
CA ASP A 150 -14.33 -14.99 9.93
C ASP A 150 -14.23 -15.04 11.45
N VAL A 151 -15.33 -14.72 12.12
CA VAL A 151 -15.48 -14.91 13.54
C VAL A 151 -16.51 -16.03 13.77
N TYR A 152 -16.10 -17.06 14.51
CA TYR A 152 -16.94 -18.22 14.80
C TYR A 152 -17.54 -18.09 16.19
N GLU A 153 -18.84 -17.89 16.27
CA GLU A 153 -19.59 -17.88 17.51
C GLU A 153 -20.33 -19.21 17.71
N GLY A 154 -19.77 -20.10 18.56
CA GLY A 154 -20.45 -21.35 18.91
C GLY A 154 -20.70 -22.26 17.70
N ARG A 155 -21.83 -22.87 17.57
CA ARG A 155 -22.17 -23.94 16.62
C ARG A 155 -22.06 -23.64 15.11
N GLY A 156 -20.93 -23.08 14.63
CA GLY A 156 -20.61 -23.05 13.20
C GLY A 156 -21.25 -21.92 12.40
N VAL A 157 -21.84 -20.92 13.04
CA VAL A 157 -22.27 -19.69 12.35
C VAL A 157 -21.06 -18.78 12.21
N SER A 158 -20.64 -18.55 10.98
CA SER A 158 -19.55 -17.61 10.68
C SER A 158 -20.12 -16.22 10.45
N THR A 159 -19.48 -15.24 11.07
CA THR A 159 -19.73 -13.83 10.86
C THR A 159 -18.51 -13.26 10.14
N LEU A 160 -18.70 -12.57 9.02
CA LEU A 160 -17.62 -11.87 8.35
C LEU A 160 -17.45 -10.48 8.96
N ARG A 161 -16.23 -10.12 9.35
CA ARG A 161 -15.83 -8.74 9.66
C ARG A 161 -14.81 -8.24 8.65
N PHE A 162 -14.87 -6.96 8.34
CA PHE A 162 -13.88 -6.31 7.48
C PHE A 162 -13.47 -4.95 8.02
N ALA A 163 -12.24 -4.53 7.71
CA ALA A 163 -11.73 -3.21 8.10
C ALA A 163 -10.58 -2.73 7.20
N SER A 164 -10.31 -1.44 7.25
CA SER A 164 -9.17 -0.80 6.55
C SER A 164 -7.80 -1.17 7.14
N SER A 165 -7.72 -1.78 8.32
CA SER A 165 -6.46 -2.25 8.91
C SER A 165 -6.66 -3.55 9.68
N LEU A 166 -5.62 -4.38 9.72
CA LEU A 166 -5.64 -5.64 10.47
C LEU A 166 -5.78 -5.39 11.99
N PRO A 167 -5.07 -4.43 12.62
CA PRO A 167 -5.28 -4.13 14.05
C PRO A 167 -6.72 -3.76 14.40
N ALA A 168 -7.46 -3.13 13.49
CA ALA A 168 -8.87 -2.83 13.73
C ALA A 168 -9.72 -4.10 13.83
N LEU A 169 -9.45 -5.12 13.02
CA LEU A 169 -10.11 -6.43 13.14
C LEU A 169 -9.79 -7.09 14.49
N VAL A 170 -8.52 -7.06 14.91
CA VAL A 170 -8.12 -7.60 16.23
C VAL A 170 -8.86 -6.88 17.36
N ALA A 171 -9.03 -5.57 17.28
CA ALA A 171 -9.76 -4.77 18.28
C ALA A 171 -11.25 -5.17 18.41
N SER A 172 -11.84 -5.81 17.41
CA SER A 172 -13.23 -6.30 17.48
C SER A 172 -13.41 -7.55 18.35
N GLY A 173 -12.31 -8.23 18.72
CA GLY A 173 -12.31 -9.50 19.47
C GLY A 173 -12.76 -10.70 18.64
N GLY A 174 -12.51 -11.90 19.17
CA GLY A 174 -12.92 -13.16 18.53
C GLY A 174 -12.16 -13.58 17.28
N VAL A 175 -11.13 -12.82 16.88
CA VAL A 175 -10.29 -13.12 15.72
C VAL A 175 -9.24 -14.17 16.08
N ASP A 176 -9.02 -15.15 15.21
CA ASP A 176 -7.88 -16.07 15.33
C ASP A 176 -6.58 -15.31 15.05
N THR A 177 -5.80 -15.11 16.09
CA THR A 177 -4.53 -14.39 16.06
C THR A 177 -3.30 -15.31 16.08
N ASP A 178 -3.48 -16.61 15.83
CA ASP A 178 -2.35 -17.51 15.62
C ASP A 178 -1.58 -17.10 14.35
N ILE A 179 -0.29 -17.37 14.33
CA ILE A 179 0.57 -17.08 13.16
C ILE A 179 0.23 -18.05 12.03
N ASP A 180 0.16 -17.55 10.80
CA ASP A 180 0.06 -18.36 9.60
C ASP A 180 1.47 -18.84 9.18
N PRO A 181 1.77 -20.15 9.16
CA PRO A 181 3.11 -20.64 8.82
C PRO A 181 3.55 -20.26 7.40
N VAL A 182 2.62 -20.26 6.42
CA VAL A 182 2.91 -19.87 5.03
C VAL A 182 3.26 -18.38 4.97
N ALA A 183 2.46 -17.55 5.65
CA ALA A 183 2.72 -16.12 5.74
C ALA A 183 4.05 -15.80 6.46
N LEU A 184 4.41 -16.55 7.50
CA LEU A 184 5.70 -16.42 8.18
C LEU A 184 6.88 -16.71 7.22
N HIS A 185 6.76 -17.75 6.38
CA HIS A 185 7.77 -18.06 5.37
C HIS A 185 7.86 -16.97 4.29
N HIS A 186 6.71 -16.43 3.82
CA HIS A 186 6.71 -15.27 2.91
C HIS A 186 7.35 -14.03 3.55
N TYR A 187 6.98 -13.71 4.79
CA TYR A 187 7.56 -12.61 5.57
C TYR A 187 9.09 -12.68 5.63
N LEU A 188 9.64 -13.87 5.89
CA LEU A 188 11.07 -14.11 5.98
C LEU A 188 11.77 -14.19 4.61
N SER A 189 11.02 -14.36 3.53
CA SER A 189 11.55 -14.47 2.15
C SER A 189 11.54 -13.14 1.40
N PHE A 190 10.45 -12.38 1.50
CA PHE A 190 10.11 -11.26 0.62
C PHE A 190 10.19 -9.91 1.34
N HIS A 191 11.23 -9.68 2.11
CA HIS A 191 11.44 -8.39 2.79
C HIS A 191 10.22 -7.94 3.60
N SER A 192 9.60 -8.86 4.36
CA SER A 192 8.34 -8.72 5.11
C SER A 192 7.05 -8.61 4.29
N VAL A 193 7.10 -8.72 2.99
CA VAL A 193 5.89 -8.81 2.15
C VAL A 193 5.21 -10.16 2.38
N VAL A 194 3.93 -10.12 2.70
CA VAL A 194 3.05 -11.30 2.80
C VAL A 194 1.97 -11.16 1.73
N PRO A 195 2.03 -11.94 0.63
CA PRO A 195 1.07 -11.79 -0.47
C PRO A 195 -0.37 -12.12 -0.07
N ALA A 196 -1.33 -11.39 -0.66
CA ALA A 196 -2.75 -11.73 -0.54
C ALA A 196 -3.00 -13.18 -1.02
N PRO A 197 -3.97 -13.92 -0.44
CA PRO A 197 -4.91 -13.47 0.59
C PRO A 197 -4.36 -13.54 2.02
N HIS A 198 -3.12 -14.01 2.20
CA HIS A 198 -2.54 -14.21 3.53
C HIS A 198 -2.23 -12.88 4.23
N THR A 199 -2.29 -12.92 5.56
CA THR A 199 -1.64 -11.97 6.47
C THR A 199 -0.79 -12.76 7.45
N ILE A 200 0.02 -12.07 8.26
CA ILE A 200 0.82 -12.75 9.29
C ILE A 200 -0.06 -13.51 10.31
N LEU A 201 -1.32 -13.12 10.47
CA LEU A 201 -2.29 -13.80 11.34
C LEU A 201 -3.17 -14.78 10.53
N ARG A 202 -3.24 -16.03 10.98
CA ARG A 202 -3.98 -17.12 10.32
C ARG A 202 -5.47 -16.79 10.10
N GLY A 203 -6.11 -16.11 11.05
CA GLY A 203 -7.53 -15.79 10.99
C GLY A 203 -7.89 -14.58 10.16
N VAL A 204 -6.91 -13.83 9.64
CA VAL A 204 -7.15 -12.60 8.87
C VAL A 204 -6.69 -12.76 7.43
N ARG A 205 -7.48 -12.24 6.50
CA ARG A 205 -7.20 -12.25 5.06
C ARG A 205 -7.17 -10.85 4.49
N LYS A 206 -6.47 -10.66 3.37
CA LYS A 206 -6.53 -9.45 2.54
C LYS A 206 -7.39 -9.71 1.32
N LEU A 207 -8.26 -8.78 0.97
CA LEU A 207 -8.86 -8.77 -0.35
C LEU A 207 -7.78 -8.36 -1.37
N ALA A 208 -7.61 -9.16 -2.43
CA ALA A 208 -6.60 -8.89 -3.45
C ALA A 208 -6.88 -7.57 -4.20
N PRO A 209 -5.86 -6.91 -4.78
CA PRO A 209 -6.06 -5.80 -5.71
C PRO A 209 -6.99 -6.18 -6.87
N GLY A 210 -7.73 -5.19 -7.41
CA GLY A 210 -8.61 -5.41 -8.55
C GLY A 210 -9.72 -6.44 -8.33
N THR A 211 -10.19 -6.62 -7.09
CA THR A 211 -11.10 -7.70 -6.72
C THR A 211 -12.40 -7.18 -6.10
N ILE A 212 -13.49 -7.83 -6.45
CA ILE A 212 -14.82 -7.72 -5.84
C ILE A 212 -15.11 -8.99 -5.04
N MET A 213 -15.64 -8.85 -3.82
CA MET A 213 -16.21 -9.95 -3.04
C MET A 213 -17.68 -9.70 -2.80
N ARG A 214 -18.53 -10.64 -3.24
CA ARG A 214 -19.97 -10.67 -2.95
C ARG A 214 -20.23 -11.52 -1.74
N ILE A 215 -21.06 -11.04 -0.84
CA ILE A 215 -21.50 -11.76 0.34
C ILE A 215 -23.03 -11.78 0.32
N GLU A 216 -23.60 -12.96 0.17
CA GLU A 216 -25.05 -13.18 0.20
C GLU A 216 -25.56 -13.24 1.65
N PRO A 217 -26.87 -13.03 1.90
CA PRO A 217 -27.45 -13.06 3.24
C PRO A 217 -27.31 -14.39 3.97
N ASP A 218 -27.11 -15.48 3.23
CA ASP A 218 -26.86 -16.82 3.79
C ASP A 218 -25.39 -17.06 4.17
N GLY A 219 -24.52 -16.07 3.93
CA GLY A 219 -23.09 -16.15 4.17
C GLY A 219 -22.27 -16.72 3.01
N THR A 220 -22.90 -17.11 1.90
CA THR A 220 -22.20 -17.54 0.68
C THR A 220 -21.36 -16.40 0.13
N ARG A 221 -20.12 -16.70 -0.28
CA ARG A 221 -19.17 -15.72 -0.80
C ARG A 221 -18.64 -16.12 -2.16
N THR A 222 -18.44 -15.12 -3.00
CA THR A 222 -17.74 -15.28 -4.28
C THR A 222 -16.80 -14.11 -4.48
N GLU A 223 -15.59 -14.39 -4.96
CA GLU A 223 -14.61 -13.38 -5.34
C GLU A 223 -14.44 -13.37 -6.86
N GLU A 224 -14.26 -12.17 -7.41
CA GLU A 224 -14.03 -11.96 -8.84
C GLU A 224 -12.94 -10.91 -9.01
N THR A 225 -11.84 -11.26 -9.70
CA THR A 225 -10.85 -10.31 -10.14
C THR A 225 -11.39 -9.57 -11.37
N TYR A 226 -11.67 -8.27 -11.23
CA TYR A 226 -12.23 -7.47 -12.33
C TYR A 226 -11.15 -6.79 -13.17
N TRP A 227 -9.90 -6.77 -12.70
CA TRP A 227 -8.79 -6.15 -13.42
C TRP A 227 -7.45 -6.80 -13.08
N GLU A 228 -6.66 -7.08 -14.12
CA GLU A 228 -5.25 -7.48 -14.03
C GLU A 228 -4.46 -6.78 -15.14
N PRO A 229 -3.24 -6.30 -14.87
CA PRO A 229 -2.39 -5.71 -15.90
C PRO A 229 -1.74 -6.77 -16.77
N VAL A 230 -1.74 -6.55 -18.08
CA VAL A 230 -1.15 -7.44 -19.09
C VAL A 230 0.17 -6.85 -19.59
N PHE A 231 1.27 -7.57 -19.33
CA PHE A 231 2.64 -7.18 -19.69
C PHE A 231 3.08 -7.83 -21.00
N GLU A 232 2.29 -7.61 -22.05
CA GLU A 232 2.55 -8.11 -23.41
C GLU A 232 2.61 -6.94 -24.41
N ARG A 233 3.30 -7.17 -25.51
CA ARG A 233 3.41 -6.14 -26.57
C ARG A 233 2.08 -5.95 -27.28
N SER A 234 1.64 -4.69 -27.43
CA SER A 234 0.45 -4.33 -28.20
C SER A 234 0.77 -4.29 -29.68
N ALA A 235 -0.08 -4.94 -30.49
CA ALA A 235 0.06 -4.89 -31.95
C ALA A 235 -0.09 -3.45 -32.50
N GLU A 236 -0.90 -2.61 -31.86
CA GLU A 236 -1.11 -1.20 -32.23
C GLU A 236 0.15 -0.35 -32.02
N ARG A 237 0.99 -0.72 -31.05
CA ARG A 237 2.19 -0.01 -30.64
C ARG A 237 3.48 -0.71 -31.07
N ALA A 238 3.39 -1.80 -31.84
CA ALA A 238 4.56 -2.60 -32.21
C ALA A 238 5.63 -1.83 -33.00
N ASN A 239 5.22 -0.78 -33.70
CA ASN A 239 6.12 0.05 -34.53
C ASN A 239 6.41 1.44 -33.91
N TRP A 240 6.04 1.67 -32.65
CA TRP A 240 6.34 2.93 -32.01
C TRP A 240 7.86 3.11 -31.81
N SER A 241 8.35 4.28 -32.17
CA SER A 241 9.70 4.72 -31.88
C SER A 241 9.86 5.11 -30.41
N GLU A 242 11.10 5.19 -29.93
CA GLU A 242 11.39 5.65 -28.57
C GLU A 242 10.74 7.02 -28.24
N PRO A 243 10.83 8.07 -29.13
CA PRO A 243 10.16 9.33 -28.85
C PRO A 243 8.62 9.25 -28.77
N GLU A 244 7.98 8.31 -29.47
CA GLU A 244 6.53 8.10 -29.35
C GLU A 244 6.17 7.49 -28.00
N TRP A 245 6.97 6.55 -27.49
CA TRP A 245 6.81 6.00 -26.13
C TRP A 245 7.01 7.07 -25.06
N GLU A 246 8.07 7.90 -25.19
CA GLU A 246 8.34 9.00 -24.25
C GLU A 246 7.18 9.99 -24.19
N GLU A 247 6.64 10.42 -25.34
CA GLU A 247 5.52 11.36 -25.43
C GLU A 247 4.26 10.76 -24.81
N ALA A 248 3.93 9.51 -25.14
CA ALA A 248 2.74 8.84 -24.63
C ALA A 248 2.79 8.64 -23.10
N ILE A 249 3.94 8.24 -22.57
CA ILE A 249 4.17 8.07 -21.14
C ILE A 249 4.05 9.41 -20.43
N LEU A 250 4.68 10.45 -20.96
CA LEU A 250 4.61 11.79 -20.36
C LEU A 250 3.18 12.35 -20.39
N ALA A 251 2.46 12.18 -21.49
CA ALA A 251 1.07 12.62 -21.62
C ALA A 251 0.14 11.86 -20.63
N SER A 252 0.32 10.54 -20.50
CA SER A 252 -0.43 9.74 -19.54
C SER A 252 -0.13 10.15 -18.10
N LEU A 253 1.14 10.41 -17.76
CA LEU A 253 1.53 10.86 -16.42
C LEU A 253 1.00 12.27 -16.10
N ARG A 254 0.97 13.21 -17.09
CA ARG A 254 0.30 14.51 -16.92
C ARG A 254 -1.16 14.33 -16.51
N THR A 255 -1.88 13.51 -17.25
CA THR A 255 -3.28 13.17 -16.93
C THR A 255 -3.41 12.57 -15.53
N ALA A 256 -2.51 11.67 -15.15
CA ALA A 256 -2.50 11.06 -13.83
C ALA A 256 -2.27 12.07 -12.69
N VAL A 257 -1.37 13.02 -12.88
CA VAL A 257 -1.07 14.11 -11.92
C VAL A 257 -2.27 15.04 -11.79
N GLU A 258 -2.84 15.49 -12.93
CA GLU A 258 -4.00 16.40 -12.97
C GLU A 258 -5.25 15.76 -12.30
N ARG A 259 -5.55 14.50 -12.59
CA ARG A 259 -6.65 13.76 -11.94
C ARG A 259 -6.55 13.80 -10.42
N ARG A 260 -5.34 13.75 -9.89
CA ARG A 260 -5.07 13.73 -8.45
C ARG A 260 -5.07 15.10 -7.78
N LEU A 261 -5.44 16.15 -8.52
CA LEU A 261 -5.73 17.49 -7.97
C LEU A 261 -7.18 17.63 -7.46
N VAL A 262 -8.06 16.72 -7.83
CA VAL A 262 -9.48 16.75 -7.40
C VAL A 262 -9.57 16.74 -5.87
N SER A 263 -9.94 17.91 -5.29
CA SER A 263 -9.96 18.12 -3.83
C SER A 263 -10.63 19.46 -3.51
N ASP A 264 -11.34 19.55 -2.38
CA ASP A 264 -11.84 20.80 -1.81
C ASP A 264 -10.89 21.40 -0.75
N VAL A 265 -9.72 20.79 -0.58
CA VAL A 265 -8.62 21.25 0.30
C VAL A 265 -7.31 21.33 -0.51
N PRO A 266 -6.32 22.12 -0.05
CA PRO A 266 -5.03 22.21 -0.74
C PRO A 266 -4.34 20.86 -0.89
N VAL A 267 -3.71 20.65 -2.04
CA VAL A 267 -2.89 19.47 -2.38
C VAL A 267 -1.43 19.89 -2.43
N GLY A 268 -0.58 19.26 -1.61
CA GLY A 268 0.87 19.43 -1.63
C GLY A 268 1.58 18.31 -2.38
N CYS A 269 2.92 18.32 -2.36
CA CYS A 269 3.75 17.27 -2.95
C CYS A 269 4.94 16.91 -2.06
N LEU A 270 5.20 15.61 -1.89
CA LEU A 270 6.43 15.13 -1.28
C LEU A 270 7.57 15.23 -2.30
N LEU A 271 8.64 15.94 -1.98
CA LEU A 271 9.75 16.23 -2.87
C LEU A 271 11.08 15.72 -2.27
N SER A 272 11.50 14.52 -2.65
CA SER A 272 12.79 13.97 -2.22
C SER A 272 13.99 14.51 -3.02
N GLY A 273 13.75 15.24 -4.11
CA GLY A 273 14.80 15.62 -5.07
C GLY A 273 15.25 14.46 -5.97
N GLY A 274 14.55 13.32 -5.98
CA GLY A 274 14.69 12.25 -6.96
C GLY A 274 13.90 12.52 -8.24
N LEU A 275 14.19 11.77 -9.31
CA LEU A 275 13.51 11.85 -10.61
C LEU A 275 11.98 11.91 -10.44
N ASP A 276 11.42 10.93 -9.74
CA ASP A 276 9.97 10.69 -9.69
C ASP A 276 9.21 11.83 -9.02
N SER A 277 9.64 12.21 -7.81
CA SER A 277 9.01 13.32 -7.06
C SER A 277 9.21 14.68 -7.76
N SER A 278 10.38 14.88 -8.37
CA SER A 278 10.69 16.10 -9.12
C SER A 278 9.83 16.22 -10.38
N LEU A 279 9.62 15.11 -11.09
CA LEU A 279 8.76 15.08 -12.27
C LEU A 279 7.30 15.40 -11.90
N ILE A 280 6.79 14.86 -10.78
CA ILE A 280 5.44 15.22 -10.30
C ILE A 280 5.34 16.73 -10.02
N VAL A 281 6.33 17.34 -9.33
CA VAL A 281 6.33 18.79 -9.07
C VAL A 281 6.33 19.59 -10.37
N GLY A 282 7.15 19.18 -11.36
CA GLY A 282 7.18 19.83 -12.67
C GLY A 282 5.82 19.76 -13.38
N LEU A 283 5.17 18.59 -13.38
CA LEU A 283 3.86 18.40 -14.00
C LEU A 283 2.74 19.15 -13.25
N LEU A 284 2.82 19.27 -11.93
CA LEU A 284 1.91 20.11 -11.15
C LEU A 284 2.06 21.58 -11.50
N ALA A 285 3.29 22.07 -11.72
CA ALA A 285 3.55 23.42 -12.17
C ALA A 285 3.01 23.66 -13.60
N GLU A 286 3.20 22.70 -14.54
CA GLU A 286 2.58 22.75 -15.88
C GLU A 286 1.04 22.78 -15.80
N ALA A 287 0.44 22.09 -14.83
CA ALA A 287 -1.00 22.13 -14.56
C ALA A 287 -1.47 23.43 -13.87
N GLY A 288 -0.60 24.43 -13.73
CA GLY A 288 -0.92 25.76 -13.19
C GLY A 288 -0.96 25.83 -11.66
N GLN A 289 -0.38 24.87 -10.95
CA GLN A 289 -0.27 24.92 -9.50
C GLN A 289 0.90 25.85 -9.10
N HIS A 290 0.59 27.13 -8.87
CA HIS A 290 1.56 28.14 -8.41
C HIS A 290 1.64 28.16 -6.88
N GLY A 291 2.85 28.38 -6.34
CA GLY A 291 3.07 28.38 -4.89
C GLY A 291 2.74 27.01 -4.24
N LEU A 292 2.97 25.92 -4.98
CA LEU A 292 2.72 24.55 -4.52
C LEU A 292 3.50 24.27 -3.22
N ALA A 293 2.81 23.84 -2.17
CA ALA A 293 3.48 23.38 -0.95
C ALA A 293 4.25 22.07 -1.24
N THR A 294 5.56 22.10 -1.10
CA THR A 294 6.43 20.93 -1.29
C THR A 294 7.20 20.63 -0.02
N PHE A 295 7.40 19.33 0.26
CA PHE A 295 7.96 18.88 1.54
C PHE A 295 9.11 17.91 1.29
N SER A 296 10.28 18.22 1.90
CA SER A 296 11.44 17.35 1.94
C SER A 296 11.80 17.03 3.38
N ILE A 297 12.34 15.84 3.60
CA ILE A 297 12.83 15.41 4.91
C ILE A 297 14.33 15.20 4.86
N GLY A 298 15.01 15.50 5.96
CA GLY A 298 16.41 15.19 6.17
C GLY A 298 16.66 14.80 7.63
N PHE A 299 17.69 14.02 7.84
CA PHE A 299 18.20 13.55 9.12
C PHE A 299 19.61 14.07 9.34
N GLU A 300 20.12 13.92 10.53
CA GLU A 300 21.53 14.19 10.81
C GLU A 300 22.41 13.15 10.09
N ALA A 301 23.55 13.60 9.58
CA ALA A 301 24.52 12.72 8.94
C ALA A 301 25.05 11.67 9.95
N ALA A 302 25.05 10.41 9.57
CA ALA A 302 25.52 9.31 10.41
C ALA A 302 26.32 8.29 9.61
N GLY A 303 27.36 7.72 10.21
CA GLY A 303 28.14 6.64 9.58
C GLY A 303 28.90 7.05 8.30
N GLY A 304 29.07 8.35 8.05
CA GLY A 304 29.70 8.87 6.83
C GLY A 304 28.75 9.03 5.63
N GLU A 305 27.46 8.75 5.82
CA GLU A 305 26.39 9.01 4.83
C GLU A 305 25.77 10.38 5.09
N GLU A 306 25.53 11.18 4.05
CA GLU A 306 24.74 12.42 4.14
C GLU A 306 23.32 12.08 4.55
N GLY A 307 22.75 12.84 5.52
CA GLY A 307 21.42 12.58 6.06
C GLY A 307 20.28 13.19 5.25
N ASP A 308 20.57 13.95 4.20
CA ASP A 308 19.54 14.62 3.40
C ASP A 308 19.92 14.72 1.91
N GLU A 309 18.92 15.01 1.08
CA GLU A 309 19.05 15.28 -0.34
C GLU A 309 18.57 16.70 -0.70
N PHE A 310 18.58 17.62 0.27
CA PHE A 310 18.05 18.98 0.10
C PHE A 310 18.68 19.73 -1.08
N LYS A 311 19.96 19.47 -1.40
CA LYS A 311 20.64 20.08 -2.56
C LYS A 311 19.87 19.86 -3.88
N TYR A 312 19.19 18.71 -4.04
CA TYR A 312 18.43 18.40 -5.26
C TYR A 312 16.97 18.86 -5.17
N SER A 313 16.32 18.72 -4.01
CA SER A 313 14.97 19.25 -3.83
C SER A 313 14.95 20.77 -3.95
N ASP A 314 16.01 21.48 -3.52
CA ASP A 314 16.16 22.92 -3.67
C ASP A 314 16.28 23.38 -5.14
N VAL A 315 16.89 22.55 -6.00
CA VAL A 315 16.94 22.84 -7.45
C VAL A 315 15.53 22.91 -8.01
N ILE A 316 14.71 21.92 -7.71
CA ILE A 316 13.32 21.83 -8.18
C ILE A 316 12.46 22.93 -7.55
N ALA A 317 12.59 23.14 -6.24
CA ALA A 317 11.83 24.15 -5.51
C ALA A 317 12.07 25.56 -6.08
N ARG A 318 13.34 25.91 -6.36
CA ARG A 318 13.69 27.18 -6.98
C ARG A 318 13.25 27.28 -8.44
N HIS A 319 13.35 26.18 -9.21
CA HIS A 319 13.00 26.17 -10.63
C HIS A 319 11.49 26.42 -10.83
N TYR A 320 10.64 25.87 -9.95
CA TYR A 320 9.19 25.99 -10.04
C TYR A 320 8.56 26.98 -9.04
N ASP A 321 9.37 27.71 -8.28
CA ASP A 321 8.92 28.70 -7.28
C ASP A 321 7.87 28.12 -6.32
N THR A 322 8.21 26.96 -5.71
CA THR A 322 7.32 26.29 -4.78
C THR A 322 7.47 26.84 -3.36
N ASP A 323 6.41 26.76 -2.54
CA ASP A 323 6.49 26.96 -1.09
C ASP A 323 7.13 25.73 -0.44
N HIS A 324 8.47 25.74 -0.34
CA HIS A 324 9.25 24.57 -0.01
C HIS A 324 9.59 24.47 1.47
N HIS A 325 9.11 23.40 2.11
CA HIS A 325 9.36 23.07 3.51
C HIS A 325 10.43 21.99 3.66
N GLN A 326 11.62 22.37 4.11
CA GLN A 326 12.68 21.44 4.52
C GLN A 326 12.46 21.02 5.97
N ILE A 327 12.11 19.77 6.18
CA ILE A 327 11.84 19.19 7.51
C ILE A 327 13.10 18.47 7.98
N ARG A 328 13.78 19.03 8.99
CA ARG A 328 14.92 18.38 9.64
C ARG A 328 14.44 17.63 10.88
N ILE A 329 14.63 16.31 10.87
CA ILE A 329 14.28 15.43 11.99
C ILE A 329 15.52 15.22 12.86
N ASP A 330 15.39 15.61 14.12
CA ASP A 330 16.37 15.26 15.15
C ASP A 330 16.40 13.74 15.34
N THR A 331 17.58 13.15 15.28
CA THR A 331 17.79 11.70 15.46
C THR A 331 17.24 11.22 16.81
N ALA A 332 17.22 12.09 17.83
CA ALA A 332 16.62 11.78 19.12
C ALA A 332 15.10 11.50 19.07
N ARG A 333 14.39 11.94 18.02
CA ARG A 333 12.96 11.64 17.82
C ARG A 333 12.71 10.23 17.28
N MET A 334 13.69 9.61 16.65
CA MET A 334 13.52 8.33 15.95
C MET A 334 13.07 7.20 16.88
N LEU A 335 13.82 6.97 17.96
CA LEU A 335 13.53 5.86 18.90
C LEU A 335 12.19 6.05 19.63
N PRO A 336 11.85 7.22 20.18
CA PRO A 336 10.53 7.46 20.78
C PRO A 336 9.35 7.27 19.80
N SER A 337 9.54 7.60 18.52
CA SER A 337 8.49 7.50 17.50
C SER A 337 8.31 6.07 16.97
N LEU A 338 9.26 5.17 17.25
CA LEU A 338 9.25 3.81 16.71
C LEU A 338 8.01 3.01 17.14
N SER A 339 7.60 3.13 18.41
CA SER A 339 6.39 2.47 18.90
C SER A 339 5.13 2.94 18.17
N GLY A 340 4.99 4.26 17.93
CA GLY A 340 3.87 4.83 17.18
C GLY A 340 3.87 4.37 15.71
N ALA A 341 5.03 4.34 15.07
CA ALA A 341 5.16 3.86 13.70
C ALA A 341 4.80 2.36 13.59
N ILE A 342 5.26 1.51 14.53
CA ILE A 342 4.92 0.08 14.58
C ILE A 342 3.41 -0.11 14.82
N GLY A 343 2.81 0.69 15.70
CA GLY A 343 1.37 0.66 15.96
C GLY A 343 0.52 1.06 14.74
N ALA A 344 1.06 1.93 13.89
CA ALA A 344 0.40 2.34 12.65
C ALA A 344 0.47 1.30 11.51
N MET A 345 1.37 0.33 11.61
CA MET A 345 1.52 -0.72 10.59
C MET A 345 0.32 -1.67 10.62
N SER A 346 -0.37 -1.83 9.50
CA SER A 346 -1.40 -2.86 9.35
C SER A 346 -0.84 -4.28 9.42
N GLU A 347 0.39 -4.46 8.95
CA GLU A 347 1.22 -5.67 9.10
C GLU A 347 2.67 -5.24 9.33
N PRO A 348 3.53 -6.09 9.91
CA PRO A 348 4.92 -5.71 10.18
C PRO A 348 5.67 -5.44 8.86
N MET A 349 6.26 -4.24 8.72
CA MET A 349 7.01 -3.79 7.54
C MET A 349 8.44 -3.46 7.93
N MET A 350 9.43 -4.27 7.51
CA MET A 350 10.81 -4.12 7.94
C MET A 350 11.57 -2.97 7.27
N SER A 351 10.99 -2.35 6.26
CA SER A 351 11.62 -1.21 5.57
C SER A 351 11.97 -0.10 6.57
N HIS A 352 13.22 0.34 6.53
CA HIS A 352 13.73 1.40 7.42
C HIS A 352 12.99 2.73 7.24
N ASP A 353 12.43 2.93 6.06
CA ASP A 353 11.74 4.15 5.67
C ASP A 353 10.42 4.36 6.41
N CYS A 354 9.85 3.31 7.04
CA CYS A 354 8.56 3.41 7.73
C CYS A 354 8.56 4.51 8.80
N VAL A 355 9.57 4.52 9.69
CA VAL A 355 9.64 5.52 10.78
C VAL A 355 9.90 6.92 10.22
N ALA A 356 10.74 7.02 9.19
CA ALA A 356 10.98 8.29 8.51
C ALA A 356 9.72 8.84 7.84
N PHE A 357 8.96 7.98 7.16
CA PHE A 357 7.66 8.35 6.56
C PHE A 357 6.63 8.73 7.63
N TYR A 358 6.62 8.05 8.77
CA TYR A 358 5.77 8.38 9.92
C TYR A 358 6.05 9.79 10.43
N LEU A 359 7.33 10.14 10.66
CA LEU A 359 7.76 11.47 11.13
C LEU A 359 7.56 12.56 10.07
N LEU A 360 7.82 12.25 8.79
CA LEU A 360 7.51 13.16 7.69
C LEU A 360 6.02 13.49 7.66
N SER A 361 5.18 12.47 7.76
CA SER A 361 3.72 12.60 7.70
C SER A 361 3.18 13.41 8.87
N GLU A 362 3.76 13.28 10.07
CA GLU A 362 3.46 14.11 11.25
C GLU A 362 3.66 15.59 10.94
N GLU A 363 4.80 15.95 10.38
CA GLU A 363 5.10 17.36 10.07
C GLU A 363 4.24 17.88 8.91
N VAL A 364 4.10 17.10 7.85
CA VAL A 364 3.33 17.49 6.65
C VAL A 364 1.84 17.69 6.98
N SER A 365 1.27 16.86 7.84
CA SER A 365 -0.14 16.95 8.24
C SER A 365 -0.52 18.25 8.95
N LYS A 366 0.47 19.00 9.47
CA LYS A 366 0.27 20.34 10.05
C LYS A 366 0.00 21.41 8.99
N HIS A 367 0.31 21.15 7.73
CA HIS A 367 0.20 22.10 6.62
C HIS A 367 -0.91 21.74 5.64
N VAL A 368 -1.01 20.46 5.24
CA VAL A 368 -1.97 19.99 4.23
C VAL A 368 -2.58 18.65 4.66
N LYS A 369 -3.77 18.35 4.10
CA LYS A 369 -4.45 17.04 4.29
C LYS A 369 -4.18 16.07 3.13
N VAL A 370 -3.64 16.54 2.02
CA VAL A 370 -3.42 15.75 0.80
C VAL A 370 -2.04 16.04 0.23
N VAL A 371 -1.32 15.00 -0.15
CA VAL A 371 -0.04 15.13 -0.87
C VAL A 371 0.04 14.15 -2.04
N GLN A 372 0.69 14.57 -3.13
CA GLN A 372 1.13 13.65 -4.17
C GLN A 372 2.53 13.11 -3.86
N SER A 373 2.80 11.86 -4.23
CA SER A 373 4.06 11.14 -3.96
C SER A 373 4.53 10.37 -5.19
N GLY A 374 5.85 10.29 -5.39
CA GLY A 374 6.50 9.58 -6.49
C GLY A 374 6.54 8.06 -6.37
N GLN A 375 5.88 7.47 -5.37
CA GLN A 375 5.89 6.02 -5.17
C GLN A 375 5.24 5.27 -6.34
N GLY A 376 5.75 4.06 -6.63
CA GLY A 376 5.30 3.20 -7.73
C GLY A 376 6.09 3.36 -9.03
N ALA A 377 6.89 4.41 -9.18
CA ALA A 377 7.67 4.64 -10.39
C ALA A 377 8.74 3.57 -10.65
N ASP A 378 9.35 3.05 -9.59
CA ASP A 378 10.38 2.01 -9.69
C ASP A 378 9.80 0.68 -10.19
N GLU A 379 8.64 0.29 -9.72
CA GLU A 379 7.97 -0.95 -10.07
C GLU A 379 7.35 -0.89 -11.47
N VAL A 380 6.84 0.27 -11.86
CA VAL A 380 6.19 0.47 -13.17
C VAL A 380 7.22 0.63 -14.29
N PHE A 381 8.34 1.32 -14.02
CA PHE A 381 9.36 1.69 -15.01
C PHE A 381 10.71 1.02 -14.80
N ALA A 382 10.79 -0.10 -14.09
CA ALA A 382 12.01 -0.89 -13.90
C ALA A 382 13.16 -0.08 -13.23
N GLY A 383 12.87 0.63 -12.15
CA GLY A 383 13.86 1.50 -11.49
C GLY A 383 14.81 0.81 -10.53
N TYR A 384 14.60 -0.46 -10.19
CA TYR A 384 15.45 -1.20 -9.28
C TYR A 384 16.57 -1.94 -9.98
N HIS A 385 17.68 -2.16 -9.28
CA HIS A 385 18.90 -2.79 -9.81
C HIS A 385 18.73 -4.26 -10.21
N TRP A 386 17.67 -4.92 -9.81
CA TRP A 386 17.40 -6.32 -10.17
C TRP A 386 16.68 -6.49 -11.52
N TYR A 387 16.08 -5.43 -12.10
CA TYR A 387 15.40 -5.55 -13.39
C TYR A 387 16.35 -5.71 -14.59
N PRO A 388 17.47 -4.97 -14.72
CA PRO A 388 18.39 -5.20 -15.85
C PRO A 388 18.92 -6.63 -15.95
N PRO A 389 19.30 -7.34 -14.86
CA PRO A 389 19.66 -8.75 -14.93
C PRO A 389 18.54 -9.68 -15.42
N MET A 390 17.27 -9.32 -15.23
CA MET A 390 16.13 -10.11 -15.71
C MET A 390 16.03 -10.18 -17.24
N ALA A 391 16.54 -9.16 -17.95
CA ALA A 391 16.56 -9.12 -19.42
C ALA A 391 17.39 -10.26 -20.04
N HIS A 392 18.25 -10.92 -19.26
CA HIS A 392 19.06 -12.07 -19.71
C HIS A 392 18.38 -13.42 -19.48
N ALA A 393 17.18 -13.47 -18.90
CA ALA A 393 16.39 -14.69 -18.79
C ALA A 393 15.74 -15.00 -20.14
N PRO A 394 15.76 -16.27 -20.63
CA PRO A 394 15.01 -16.64 -21.81
C PRO A 394 13.51 -16.31 -21.65
N ASP A 395 12.88 -15.83 -22.71
CA ASP A 395 11.48 -15.35 -22.67
C ASP A 395 10.48 -16.44 -22.30
N ASP A 396 10.79 -17.70 -22.68
CA ASP A 396 9.94 -18.86 -22.45
C ASP A 396 10.33 -19.69 -21.21
N ASP A 397 11.30 -19.22 -20.40
CA ASP A 397 11.79 -19.93 -19.21
C ASP A 397 11.41 -19.25 -17.89
N PRO A 398 10.23 -19.58 -17.29
CA PRO A 398 9.86 -19.10 -15.98
C PRO A 398 10.81 -19.50 -14.84
N HIS A 399 11.46 -20.68 -14.95
CA HIS A 399 12.40 -21.16 -13.94
C HIS A 399 13.72 -20.39 -13.99
N GLY A 400 14.25 -20.10 -15.18
CA GLY A 400 15.42 -19.24 -15.35
C GLY A 400 15.17 -17.82 -14.87
N ALA A 401 14.00 -17.27 -15.14
CA ALA A 401 13.59 -15.97 -14.61
C ALA A 401 13.48 -15.98 -13.07
N LEU A 402 12.87 -17.02 -12.49
CA LEU A 402 12.80 -17.20 -11.04
C LEU A 402 14.19 -17.27 -10.40
N ALA A 403 15.11 -18.05 -10.97
CA ALA A 403 16.45 -18.19 -10.42
C ALA A 403 17.20 -16.84 -10.33
N ARG A 404 17.02 -15.95 -11.31
CA ARG A 404 17.58 -14.60 -11.30
C ARG A 404 16.88 -13.68 -10.29
N TYR A 405 15.55 -13.69 -10.27
CA TYR A 405 14.77 -12.91 -9.32
C TYR A 405 15.09 -13.29 -7.87
N ARG A 406 15.22 -14.60 -7.60
CA ARG A 406 15.58 -15.12 -6.28
C ARG A 406 16.89 -14.55 -5.75
N GLN A 407 17.94 -14.52 -6.59
CA GLN A 407 19.24 -13.97 -6.19
C GLN A 407 19.21 -12.51 -5.74
N ALA A 408 18.29 -11.73 -6.33
CA ALA A 408 18.20 -10.31 -6.06
C ALA A 408 17.18 -9.97 -4.98
N PHE A 409 16.10 -10.76 -4.84
CA PHE A 409 14.95 -10.38 -4.05
C PHE A 409 14.71 -11.25 -2.81
N PHE A 410 15.08 -12.54 -2.81
CA PHE A 410 14.83 -13.39 -1.65
C PHE A 410 15.81 -13.07 -0.52
N ASP A 411 15.29 -12.72 0.64
CA ASP A 411 16.10 -12.46 1.84
C ASP A 411 16.82 -13.73 2.31
N ARG A 412 16.23 -14.91 2.14
CA ARG A 412 16.76 -16.21 2.59
C ARG A 412 16.29 -17.37 1.71
N GLU A 413 17.18 -18.35 1.55
CA GLU A 413 16.86 -19.64 0.96
C GLU A 413 15.99 -20.49 1.91
N HIS A 414 15.27 -21.47 1.35
CA HIS A 414 14.35 -22.34 2.11
C HIS A 414 14.98 -22.98 3.34
N ASP A 415 16.13 -23.62 3.18
CA ASP A 415 16.83 -24.27 4.29
C ASP A 415 17.28 -23.27 5.36
N ALA A 416 17.66 -22.06 4.95
CA ALA A 416 18.06 -21.02 5.90
C ALA A 416 16.86 -20.51 6.71
N ARG A 417 15.69 -20.40 6.09
CA ARG A 417 14.44 -20.08 6.80
C ARG A 417 14.08 -21.17 7.81
N ASN A 418 14.11 -22.44 7.39
CA ASN A 418 13.83 -23.56 8.29
C ASN A 418 14.79 -23.63 9.47
N ARG A 419 16.10 -23.38 9.26
CA ARG A 419 17.07 -23.31 10.37
C ARG A 419 16.81 -22.16 11.34
N LEU A 420 16.21 -21.07 10.88
CA LEU A 420 15.87 -19.91 11.71
C LEU A 420 14.63 -20.18 12.58
N LEU A 421 13.76 -21.06 12.15
CA LEU A 421 12.45 -21.33 12.77
C LEU A 421 12.51 -22.56 13.70
N GLN A 422 11.73 -22.53 14.77
CA GLN A 422 11.49 -23.75 15.57
C GLN A 422 10.76 -24.82 14.74
N PRO A 423 10.95 -26.13 15.05
CA PRO A 423 10.47 -27.24 14.21
C PRO A 423 8.97 -27.18 13.84
N ARG A 424 8.13 -26.66 14.73
CA ARG A 424 6.67 -26.54 14.49
C ARG A 424 6.30 -25.53 13.41
N TRP A 425 7.21 -24.63 13.04
CA TRP A 425 7.02 -23.58 12.04
C TRP A 425 7.74 -23.87 10.73
N GLN A 426 8.51 -24.95 10.67
CA GLN A 426 9.20 -25.36 9.45
C GLN A 426 8.21 -25.95 8.45
N LEU A 427 8.45 -25.68 7.18
CA LEU A 427 7.70 -26.26 6.06
C LEU A 427 8.57 -27.19 5.26
N ASN A 428 7.97 -28.26 4.69
CA ASN A 428 8.70 -29.17 3.81
C ASN A 428 8.91 -28.55 2.42
N ASP A 429 7.92 -27.79 1.94
CA ASP A 429 7.89 -27.21 0.61
C ASP A 429 8.33 -25.74 0.65
N ASP A 430 9.02 -25.29 -0.40
CA ASP A 430 9.39 -23.88 -0.56
C ASP A 430 8.22 -23.06 -1.09
N VAL A 431 7.32 -22.68 -0.20
CA VAL A 431 6.11 -21.91 -0.55
C VAL A 431 6.42 -20.56 -1.20
N ALA A 432 7.60 -19.99 -0.93
CA ALA A 432 8.04 -18.75 -1.55
C ALA A 432 8.45 -18.95 -3.02
N GLU A 433 9.20 -20.02 -3.29
CA GLU A 433 9.54 -20.41 -4.66
C GLU A 433 8.28 -20.75 -5.46
N GLU A 434 7.39 -21.58 -4.91
CA GLU A 434 6.14 -21.96 -5.55
C GLU A 434 5.26 -20.76 -5.88
N PHE A 435 5.21 -19.77 -4.97
CA PHE A 435 4.46 -18.55 -5.18
C PHE A 435 4.99 -17.76 -6.39
N VAL A 436 6.30 -17.48 -6.44
CA VAL A 436 6.89 -16.72 -7.55
C VAL A 436 6.81 -17.50 -8.85
N LEU A 437 7.06 -18.83 -8.84
CA LEU A 437 6.97 -19.67 -10.03
C LEU A 437 5.56 -19.68 -10.63
N ARG A 438 4.54 -19.73 -9.78
CA ARG A 438 3.13 -19.64 -10.21
C ARG A 438 2.86 -18.31 -10.92
N HIS A 439 3.33 -17.20 -10.36
CA HIS A 439 3.20 -15.88 -10.98
C HIS A 439 3.97 -15.77 -12.30
N PHE A 440 5.19 -16.30 -12.35
CA PHE A 440 6.03 -16.25 -13.55
C PHE A 440 5.52 -17.17 -14.67
N SER A 441 4.82 -18.25 -14.31
CA SER A 441 4.21 -19.19 -15.26
C SER A 441 2.82 -18.74 -15.73
N HIS A 442 2.21 -17.75 -15.04
CA HIS A 442 0.90 -17.22 -15.45
C HIS A 442 1.02 -16.47 -16.78
N PRO A 443 0.07 -16.64 -17.74
CA PRO A 443 0.03 -15.88 -19.00
C PRO A 443 -0.03 -14.36 -18.77
N GLY A 444 0.25 -13.58 -19.81
CA GLY A 444 0.16 -12.12 -19.75
C GLY A 444 1.47 -11.41 -19.34
N ALA A 445 2.64 -12.09 -19.47
CA ALA A 445 3.95 -11.47 -19.36
C ALA A 445 4.91 -12.12 -20.35
N ALA A 446 5.43 -11.33 -21.31
CA ALA A 446 6.16 -11.84 -22.45
C ALA A 446 7.62 -12.23 -22.11
N THR A 447 8.33 -11.42 -21.32
CA THR A 447 9.76 -11.60 -21.01
C THR A 447 10.01 -11.86 -19.52
N GLY A 448 11.22 -12.24 -19.16
CA GLY A 448 11.63 -12.36 -17.75
C GLY A 448 11.48 -11.05 -16.98
N THR A 449 11.82 -9.92 -17.61
CA THR A 449 11.61 -8.57 -17.04
C THR A 449 10.13 -8.27 -16.85
N ASP A 450 9.27 -8.58 -17.82
CA ASP A 450 7.82 -8.35 -17.71
C ASP A 450 7.20 -9.19 -16.58
N ARG A 451 7.67 -10.43 -16.38
CA ARG A 451 7.24 -11.28 -15.24
C ARG A 451 7.59 -10.64 -13.89
N ALA A 452 8.83 -10.15 -13.77
CA ALA A 452 9.27 -9.47 -12.55
C ALA A 452 8.47 -8.18 -12.30
N LEU A 453 8.32 -7.33 -13.32
CA LEU A 453 7.53 -6.09 -13.22
C LEU A 453 6.07 -6.35 -12.86
N ARG A 454 5.44 -7.39 -13.43
CA ARG A 454 4.08 -7.77 -13.08
C ARG A 454 3.98 -8.19 -11.61
N LEU A 455 4.87 -9.09 -11.15
CA LEU A 455 4.90 -9.53 -9.76
C LEU A 455 5.12 -8.34 -8.80
N ASP A 456 6.10 -7.50 -9.12
CA ASP A 456 6.42 -6.36 -8.27
C ASP A 456 5.28 -5.34 -8.25
N THR A 457 4.65 -5.04 -9.37
CA THR A 457 3.54 -4.08 -9.46
C THR A 457 2.27 -4.59 -8.77
N THR A 458 1.97 -5.89 -8.85
CA THR A 458 0.70 -6.45 -8.35
C THR A 458 0.77 -7.02 -6.93
N VAL A 459 1.98 -7.29 -6.43
CA VAL A 459 2.20 -7.91 -5.11
C VAL A 459 3.16 -7.11 -4.25
N MET A 460 4.43 -6.96 -4.67
CA MET A 460 5.48 -6.38 -3.83
C MET A 460 5.22 -4.90 -3.54
N LEU A 461 4.84 -4.15 -4.57
CA LEU A 461 4.43 -2.74 -4.45
C LEU A 461 3.25 -2.57 -3.49
N VAL A 462 2.25 -3.43 -3.59
CA VAL A 462 1.02 -3.36 -2.78
C VAL A 462 1.33 -3.54 -1.30
N ASP A 463 2.18 -4.51 -0.99
CA ASP A 463 2.42 -4.96 0.39
C ASP A 463 3.67 -4.36 1.05
N ASP A 464 4.43 -3.49 0.36
CA ASP A 464 5.47 -2.65 0.95
C ASP A 464 5.33 -1.16 0.57
N PRO A 465 5.73 -0.64 -0.60
CA PRO A 465 5.72 0.81 -0.84
C PRO A 465 4.35 1.47 -0.66
N VAL A 466 3.30 0.88 -1.22
CA VAL A 466 1.94 1.43 -1.14
C VAL A 466 1.36 1.30 0.27
N LYS A 467 1.52 0.13 0.91
CA LYS A 467 1.11 -0.09 2.30
C LYS A 467 1.81 0.87 3.25
N ARG A 468 3.10 1.11 3.06
CA ARG A 468 3.89 2.07 3.83
C ARG A 468 3.36 3.49 3.70
N VAL A 469 3.16 3.97 2.45
CA VAL A 469 2.57 5.30 2.23
C VAL A 469 1.23 5.41 2.94
N ASP A 470 0.30 4.48 2.70
CA ASP A 470 -1.03 4.52 3.31
C ASP A 470 -0.96 4.49 4.84
N ASN A 471 -0.22 3.55 5.43
CA ASN A 471 -0.19 3.38 6.88
C ASN A 471 0.45 4.58 7.59
N MET A 472 1.59 5.07 7.09
CA MET A 472 2.35 6.14 7.75
C MET A 472 1.68 7.50 7.59
N THR A 473 1.10 7.81 6.42
CA THR A 473 0.36 9.05 6.21
C THR A 473 -0.95 9.05 6.99
N MET A 474 -1.68 7.92 6.99
CA MET A 474 -2.96 7.82 7.67
C MET A 474 -2.86 7.76 9.20
N ALA A 475 -1.69 7.47 9.75
CA ALA A 475 -1.42 7.66 11.18
C ALA A 475 -1.64 9.12 11.63
N TRP A 476 -1.55 10.08 10.71
CA TRP A 476 -1.66 11.52 10.96
C TRP A 476 -2.80 12.20 10.19
N GLY A 477 -3.75 11.44 9.63
CA GLY A 477 -4.84 12.00 8.85
C GLY A 477 -4.37 12.73 7.59
N LEU A 478 -3.32 12.24 6.95
CA LEU A 478 -2.77 12.76 5.69
C LEU A 478 -3.10 11.78 4.54
N GLU A 479 -3.61 12.27 3.41
CA GLU A 479 -3.89 11.46 2.23
C GLU A 479 -2.69 11.47 1.27
N GLY A 480 -2.03 10.32 1.08
CA GLY A 480 -1.05 10.10 0.02
C GLY A 480 -1.73 9.69 -1.29
N ARG A 481 -1.44 10.40 -2.37
CA ARG A 481 -1.85 10.10 -3.76
C ARG A 481 -0.64 9.75 -4.60
N VAL A 482 -0.75 8.72 -5.42
CA VAL A 482 0.37 8.12 -6.16
C VAL A 482 0.10 8.14 -7.67
N PRO A 483 0.53 9.21 -8.41
CA PRO A 483 0.27 9.36 -9.84
C PRO A 483 0.81 8.23 -10.71
N PHE A 484 1.97 7.66 -10.36
CA PHE A 484 2.54 6.53 -11.09
C PHE A 484 1.67 5.27 -11.05
N LEU A 485 0.70 5.21 -10.14
CA LEU A 485 -0.27 4.14 -10.01
C LEU A 485 -1.64 4.51 -10.62
N ASP A 486 -1.65 5.36 -11.64
CA ASP A 486 -2.80 5.49 -12.52
C ASP A 486 -2.87 4.25 -13.41
N HIS A 487 -4.03 3.58 -13.44
CA HIS A 487 -4.13 2.30 -14.14
C HIS A 487 -3.89 2.42 -15.65
N GLU A 488 -4.29 3.53 -16.29
CA GLU A 488 -4.02 3.77 -17.71
C GLU A 488 -2.52 3.95 -17.97
N LEU A 489 -1.80 4.61 -17.06
CA LEU A 489 -0.33 4.73 -17.12
C LEU A 489 0.34 3.37 -16.91
N VAL A 490 -0.14 2.57 -15.94
CA VAL A 490 0.38 1.22 -15.67
C VAL A 490 0.15 0.29 -16.87
N GLU A 491 -1.05 0.32 -17.47
CA GLU A 491 -1.38 -0.45 -18.68
C GLU A 491 -0.51 -0.03 -19.89
N LEU A 492 -0.29 1.28 -20.05
CA LEU A 492 0.62 1.79 -21.09
C LEU A 492 2.05 1.30 -20.86
N ALA A 493 2.57 1.47 -19.64
CA ALA A 493 3.92 1.05 -19.27
C ALA A 493 4.12 -0.47 -19.34
N ALA A 494 3.07 -1.26 -19.04
CA ALA A 494 3.09 -2.72 -19.16
C ALA A 494 3.30 -3.17 -20.62
N THR A 495 2.79 -2.43 -21.60
CA THR A 495 3.00 -2.72 -23.03
C THR A 495 4.30 -2.15 -23.60
N CYS A 496 4.98 -1.26 -22.89
CA CYS A 496 6.26 -0.66 -23.31
C CYS A 496 7.37 -1.72 -23.33
N PRO A 497 8.23 -1.73 -24.38
CA PRO A 497 9.37 -2.64 -24.44
C PRO A 497 10.23 -2.58 -23.17
N PRO A 498 10.59 -3.72 -22.56
CA PRO A 498 11.35 -3.74 -21.30
C PRO A 498 12.74 -3.12 -21.48
N GLU A 499 13.32 -3.16 -22.68
CA GLU A 499 14.61 -2.55 -23.01
C GLU A 499 14.61 -1.03 -22.78
N LEU A 500 13.50 -0.37 -23.12
CA LEU A 500 13.34 1.07 -22.92
C LEU A 500 13.18 1.41 -21.43
N LYS A 501 12.53 0.53 -20.67
CA LYS A 501 12.37 0.69 -19.21
C LYS A 501 13.70 0.44 -18.47
N THR A 502 14.45 -0.60 -18.84
CA THR A 502 15.70 -0.98 -18.17
C THR A 502 16.92 -0.19 -18.64
N ALA A 503 16.82 0.58 -19.73
CA ALA A 503 17.89 1.47 -20.21
C ALA A 503 18.36 2.44 -19.12
N GLN A 504 19.61 2.90 -19.21
CA GLN A 504 20.23 3.87 -18.28
C GLN A 504 20.17 3.40 -16.81
N ASP A 505 20.44 2.13 -16.56
CA ASP A 505 20.35 1.51 -15.23
C ASP A 505 18.95 1.57 -14.58
N GLY A 506 17.91 1.58 -15.42
CA GLY A 506 16.50 1.62 -15.06
C GLY A 506 15.83 2.97 -15.30
N LYS A 507 14.52 2.92 -15.52
CA LYS A 507 13.67 4.08 -15.86
C LYS A 507 14.07 4.82 -17.14
N GLY A 508 14.74 4.19 -18.10
CA GLY A 508 15.29 4.87 -19.28
C GLY A 508 14.28 5.74 -20.01
N VAL A 509 13.15 5.17 -20.42
CA VAL A 509 12.07 5.91 -21.11
C VAL A 509 11.48 7.03 -20.25
N LEU A 510 11.37 6.84 -18.93
CA LEU A 510 10.89 7.87 -18.01
C LEU A 510 11.91 8.99 -17.84
N LYS A 511 13.21 8.68 -17.78
CA LYS A 511 14.29 9.68 -17.73
C LYS A 511 14.28 10.55 -18.96
N GLU A 512 14.19 9.97 -20.16
CA GLU A 512 14.14 10.75 -21.41
C GLU A 512 12.87 11.60 -21.49
N ALA A 513 11.71 11.07 -21.13
CA ALA A 513 10.49 11.85 -21.05
C ALA A 513 10.61 13.03 -20.05
N ALA A 514 11.25 12.80 -18.90
CA ALA A 514 11.43 13.80 -17.85
C ALA A 514 12.37 14.95 -18.25
N ARG A 515 13.31 14.75 -19.21
CA ARG A 515 14.22 15.82 -19.70
C ARG A 515 13.49 17.01 -20.31
N ARG A 516 12.24 16.81 -20.71
CA ARG A 516 11.37 17.87 -21.26
C ARG A 516 10.70 18.72 -20.18
N VAL A 517 10.76 18.27 -18.92
CA VAL A 517 10.01 18.89 -17.82
C VAL A 517 10.95 19.39 -16.74
N ILE A 518 11.91 18.60 -16.27
CA ILE A 518 12.74 18.93 -15.11
C ILE A 518 14.23 19.11 -15.46
N PRO A 519 15.01 19.85 -14.64
CA PRO A 519 16.43 20.06 -14.86
C PRO A 519 17.23 18.75 -14.93
N HIS A 520 18.13 18.64 -15.91
CA HIS A 520 18.93 17.44 -16.18
C HIS A 520 19.79 17.01 -15.00
N GLU A 521 20.30 17.95 -14.20
CA GLU A 521 21.14 17.65 -13.03
C GLU A 521 20.41 16.81 -11.95
N VAL A 522 19.08 16.86 -11.92
CA VAL A 522 18.26 16.02 -11.03
C VAL A 522 18.04 14.62 -11.62
N ILE A 523 17.99 14.53 -12.96
CA ILE A 523 17.80 13.26 -13.68
C ILE A 523 19.08 12.43 -13.66
N ASP A 524 20.22 13.05 -13.96
CA ASP A 524 21.51 12.39 -14.19
C ASP A 524 22.31 12.15 -12.90
N ARG A 525 21.74 12.48 -11.73
CA ARG A 525 22.37 12.22 -10.44
C ARG A 525 22.43 10.72 -10.10
N PRO A 526 23.42 10.27 -9.31
CA PRO A 526 23.37 8.94 -8.73
C PRO A 526 22.08 8.70 -7.93
N LYS A 527 21.49 7.51 -8.02
CA LYS A 527 20.30 7.16 -7.25
C LYS A 527 20.60 7.26 -5.75
N GLY A 528 19.93 8.17 -5.05
CA GLY A 528 19.95 8.25 -3.61
C GLY A 528 19.00 7.23 -2.98
N TYR A 529 19.27 6.89 -1.73
CA TYR A 529 18.37 6.09 -0.90
C TYR A 529 17.96 6.96 0.29
N PHE A 530 16.74 6.80 0.74
CA PHE A 530 16.23 7.49 1.92
C PHE A 530 17.00 6.98 3.17
N PRO A 531 17.89 7.77 3.77
CA PRO A 531 18.79 7.23 4.79
C PRO A 531 18.10 7.16 6.15
N VAL A 532 17.95 5.96 6.71
CA VAL A 532 17.68 5.75 8.15
C VAL A 532 18.72 4.74 8.68
N PRO A 533 19.97 5.17 8.89
CA PRO A 533 21.08 4.26 9.23
C PRO A 533 20.86 3.47 10.51
N ALA A 534 20.13 4.03 11.48
CA ALA A 534 19.96 3.45 12.82
C ALA A 534 19.24 2.09 12.85
N LEU A 535 18.32 1.82 11.92
CA LEU A 535 17.62 0.54 11.82
C LEU A 535 18.34 -0.46 10.91
N LYS A 536 19.20 0.04 10.03
CA LYS A 536 20.06 -0.79 9.19
C LYS A 536 21.27 -1.33 9.98
N HIS A 537 21.83 -0.51 10.87
CA HIS A 537 22.98 -0.82 11.69
C HIS A 537 22.59 -0.74 13.17
N LEU A 538 22.06 -1.85 13.71
CA LEU A 538 21.56 -1.92 15.08
C LEU A 538 22.71 -1.76 16.08
N ALA A 539 22.58 -0.77 16.97
CA ALA A 539 23.51 -0.52 18.06
C ALA A 539 22.81 0.19 19.23
N GLY A 540 23.39 0.10 20.44
CA GLY A 540 22.86 0.76 21.63
C GLY A 540 21.37 0.50 21.86
N PRO A 541 20.57 1.56 22.14
CA PRO A 541 19.15 1.38 22.50
C PRO A 541 18.30 0.67 21.46
N TYR A 542 18.65 0.75 20.17
CA TYR A 542 17.93 0.02 19.11
C TYR A 542 18.19 -1.49 19.16
N LEU A 543 19.45 -1.87 19.43
CA LEU A 543 19.81 -3.28 19.62
C LEU A 543 19.19 -3.85 20.88
N GLU A 544 19.22 -3.08 21.99
CA GLU A 544 18.56 -3.45 23.24
C GLU A 544 17.07 -3.68 23.06
N LEU A 545 16.36 -2.77 22.38
CA LEU A 545 14.92 -2.91 22.10
C LEU A 545 14.61 -4.20 21.32
N VAL A 546 15.41 -4.52 20.32
CA VAL A 546 15.24 -5.74 19.51
C VAL A 546 15.54 -6.99 20.32
N ALA A 547 16.61 -6.97 21.12
CA ALA A 547 16.99 -8.09 21.99
C ALA A 547 15.89 -8.35 23.06
N ASP A 548 15.38 -7.30 23.69
CA ASP A 548 14.31 -7.39 24.68
C ASP A 548 13.03 -7.96 24.08
N ALA A 549 12.67 -7.55 22.86
CA ALA A 549 11.50 -8.07 22.15
C ALA A 549 11.63 -9.57 21.87
N LEU A 550 12.78 -10.01 21.35
CA LEU A 550 13.05 -11.40 21.02
C LEU A 550 13.17 -12.33 22.25
N HIS A 551 13.59 -11.77 23.38
CA HIS A 551 13.72 -12.49 24.66
C HIS A 551 12.53 -12.30 25.60
N SER A 552 11.48 -11.61 25.17
CA SER A 552 10.26 -11.44 25.98
C SER A 552 9.57 -12.79 26.27
N ASP A 553 8.81 -12.85 27.37
CA ASP A 553 8.05 -14.04 27.70
C ASP A 553 7.03 -14.39 26.59
N ALA A 554 6.40 -13.36 26.00
CA ALA A 554 5.48 -13.54 24.89
C ALA A 554 6.15 -14.13 23.64
N ALA A 555 7.37 -13.70 23.30
CA ALA A 555 8.13 -14.28 22.19
C ALA A 555 8.55 -15.73 22.45
N ARG A 556 8.95 -16.04 23.70
CA ARG A 556 9.28 -17.42 24.10
C ARG A 556 8.06 -18.34 24.03
N ASP A 557 6.90 -17.88 24.49
CA ASP A 557 5.65 -18.64 24.46
C ASP A 557 5.19 -18.89 23.01
N ARG A 558 5.33 -17.87 22.13
CA ARG A 558 5.09 -18.02 20.68
C ARG A 558 6.08 -18.99 20.04
N GLY A 559 7.35 -18.95 20.46
CA GLY A 559 8.42 -19.83 19.98
C GLY A 559 8.48 -19.87 18.46
N LEU A 560 8.60 -18.72 17.81
CA LEU A 560 8.73 -18.62 16.34
C LEU A 560 10.13 -19.04 15.93
N PHE A 561 11.13 -18.46 16.55
CA PHE A 561 12.54 -18.57 16.15
C PHE A 561 13.30 -19.58 17.03
N ALA A 562 14.27 -20.25 16.42
CA ALA A 562 15.19 -21.13 17.14
C ALA A 562 16.11 -20.27 18.02
N PRO A 563 16.23 -20.57 19.35
CA PRO A 563 17.03 -19.74 20.26
C PRO A 563 18.48 -19.58 19.78
N GLU A 564 19.10 -20.65 19.29
CA GLU A 564 20.48 -20.65 18.83
C GLU A 564 20.68 -19.75 17.60
N ALA A 565 19.67 -19.62 16.74
CA ALA A 565 19.70 -18.73 15.59
C ALA A 565 19.55 -17.27 15.99
N VAL A 566 18.70 -16.97 17.00
CA VAL A 566 18.55 -15.64 17.58
C VAL A 566 19.86 -15.21 18.26
N ASP A 567 20.47 -16.08 19.07
CA ASP A 567 21.73 -15.81 19.77
C ASP A 567 22.87 -15.54 18.77
N ALA A 568 22.94 -16.30 17.67
CA ALA A 568 23.92 -16.07 16.61
C ALA A 568 23.75 -14.71 15.93
N LEU A 569 22.51 -14.27 15.66
CA LEU A 569 22.23 -12.95 15.10
C LEU A 569 22.54 -11.81 16.09
N LEU A 570 22.27 -12.01 17.37
CA LEU A 570 22.60 -11.04 18.42
C LEU A 570 24.10 -10.91 18.67
N ALA A 571 24.86 -11.98 18.47
CA ALA A 571 26.32 -11.95 18.57
C ALA A 571 26.97 -11.11 17.43
N GLU A 572 26.37 -11.10 16.26
CA GLU A 572 26.82 -10.33 15.08
C GLU A 572 25.65 -9.54 14.46
N PRO A 573 25.11 -8.53 15.15
CA PRO A 573 23.84 -7.89 14.78
C PRO A 573 23.84 -7.18 13.42
N ASN A 574 25.01 -6.88 12.89
CA ASN A 574 25.23 -6.20 11.60
C ASN A 574 26.11 -7.02 10.64
N GLY A 575 26.35 -8.29 10.91
CA GLY A 575 27.28 -9.12 10.17
C GLY A 575 26.83 -9.44 8.74
N ASN A 576 25.52 -9.62 8.53
CA ASN A 576 24.96 -9.94 7.22
C ASN A 576 23.71 -9.11 6.97
N LEU A 577 23.66 -8.42 5.84
CA LEU A 577 22.44 -7.77 5.34
C LEU A 577 21.80 -8.66 4.27
N THR A 578 20.48 -8.57 4.12
CA THR A 578 19.76 -9.24 3.03
C THR A 578 20.15 -8.65 1.66
N PRO A 579 19.80 -9.28 0.52
CA PRO A 579 20.04 -8.70 -0.81
C PRO A 579 19.45 -7.29 -0.98
N LEU A 580 18.32 -7.03 -0.35
CA LEU A 580 17.68 -5.70 -0.31
C LEU A 580 18.24 -4.79 0.79
N ARG A 581 19.39 -5.15 1.38
CA ARG A 581 20.10 -4.42 2.44
C ARG A 581 19.31 -4.26 3.74
N GLY A 582 18.29 -5.08 3.98
CA GLY A 582 17.59 -5.15 5.26
C GLY A 582 18.44 -5.87 6.33
N ASN A 583 18.27 -5.48 7.58
CA ASN A 583 18.92 -6.13 8.71
C ASN A 583 18.08 -7.35 9.17
N PRO A 584 18.64 -8.59 9.13
CA PRO A 584 17.91 -9.80 9.52
C PRO A 584 17.42 -9.79 10.97
N LEU A 585 18.22 -9.26 11.89
CA LEU A 585 17.84 -9.17 13.30
C LEU A 585 16.69 -8.18 13.52
N TRP A 586 16.72 -7.04 12.80
CA TRP A 586 15.61 -6.09 12.79
C TRP A 586 14.31 -6.72 12.30
N GLN A 587 14.36 -7.54 11.24
CA GLN A 587 13.17 -8.22 10.70
C GLN A 587 12.50 -9.11 11.75
N LEU A 588 13.29 -9.88 12.52
CA LEU A 588 12.76 -10.75 13.57
C LEU A 588 12.20 -9.93 14.74
N GLY A 589 12.97 -8.96 15.22
CA GLY A 589 12.58 -8.11 16.33
C GLY A 589 11.33 -7.28 16.03
N LEU A 590 11.23 -6.75 14.79
CA LEU A 590 10.04 -6.01 14.36
C LEU A 590 8.78 -6.87 14.39
N LEU A 591 8.84 -8.13 13.96
CA LEU A 591 7.70 -9.03 14.04
C LEU A 591 7.21 -9.17 15.49
N GLU A 592 8.11 -9.42 16.43
CA GLU A 592 7.76 -9.54 17.85
C GLU A 592 7.25 -8.21 18.45
N LEU A 593 7.86 -7.08 18.10
CA LEU A 593 7.40 -5.75 18.52
C LEU A 593 6.01 -5.44 17.99
N TRP A 594 5.74 -5.78 16.73
CA TRP A 594 4.43 -5.59 16.12
C TRP A 594 3.35 -6.47 16.76
N LEU A 595 3.66 -7.74 17.02
CA LEU A 595 2.76 -8.67 17.71
C LEU A 595 2.47 -8.20 19.15
N ALA A 596 3.49 -7.77 19.87
CA ALA A 596 3.33 -7.23 21.22
C ALA A 596 2.41 -6.01 21.26
N HIS A 597 2.54 -5.09 20.28
CA HIS A 597 1.74 -3.87 20.22
C HIS A 597 0.32 -4.11 19.73
N ASN A 598 0.16 -4.78 18.59
CA ASN A 598 -1.10 -4.85 17.84
C ASN A 598 -1.95 -6.10 18.16
N VAL A 599 -1.39 -7.09 18.83
CA VAL A 599 -2.10 -8.35 19.18
C VAL A 599 -2.18 -8.54 20.69
N ASP A 600 -1.03 -8.61 21.38
CA ASP A 600 -1.00 -8.90 22.81
C ASP A 600 -1.49 -7.71 23.65
N GLY A 601 -1.18 -6.48 23.23
CA GLY A 601 -1.64 -5.25 23.87
C GLY A 601 -3.16 -5.10 23.85
N VAL A 602 -3.79 -5.48 22.73
CA VAL A 602 -5.26 -5.41 22.56
C VAL A 602 -5.97 -6.46 23.42
N LYS A 603 -5.39 -7.65 23.62
CA LYS A 603 -5.97 -8.71 24.48
C LYS A 603 -5.99 -8.35 25.98
N LYS A 604 -5.17 -7.40 26.42
CA LYS A 604 -5.05 -6.98 27.82
C LYS A 604 -5.88 -5.75 28.15
N SER A 605 -6.38 -5.03 27.16
CA SER A 605 -7.24 -3.85 27.31
C SER A 605 -8.74 -4.24 27.26
#